data_53a8b8ca34aad10cf71c6cecb990953e
#
_entry.id   53a8b8ca34aad10cf71c6cecb990953e
#
_cell.length_a   1.000
_cell.length_b   1.000
_cell.length_c   1.000
_cell.angle_alpha   90.00
_cell.angle_beta   90.00
_cell.angle_gamma   90.00
#
_symmetry.space_group_name_H-M   'P 1'
#
loop_
_entity.id
_entity.type
_entity.pdbx_description
1 polymer ?
#
loop_
_entity_poly.entity_id
_entity_poly.type
_entity_poly.pdbx_seq_one_letter_code
_entity_poly.pdbx_strand_id
1 'polypeptide(L)'
;QAIGQLAGGVAHDFNNLLTAILGAADALDEELAAGPDTAGPHVAMIRQAGERAAALTHRLLAFARKQPLDPRQTQINELLADFEPLLRRTLGEHIDIEFVRGSGLWKALVDPNELQNAILNLAINARDAMPGGGRLTIETANMSVARDYAEIHGIQPGQYV
;
A
#
# COMPACT_ATOMS: atom_id res chain seq x y z
N GLN A 1 -6.15 22.53 -12.97
CA GLN A 1 -6.84 21.47 -13.73
C GLN A 1 -6.57 20.06 -13.16
N ALA A 2 -5.35 19.72 -12.73
CA ALA A 2 -5.02 18.40 -12.15
C ALA A 2 -5.77 18.09 -10.84
N ILE A 3 -5.98 19.06 -9.97
CA ILE A 3 -6.70 18.90 -8.69
C ILE A 3 -8.18 18.59 -8.91
N GLY A 4 -8.81 19.19 -9.93
CA GLY A 4 -10.23 18.95 -10.25
C GLY A 4 -10.48 17.55 -10.81
N GLN A 5 -9.59 17.02 -11.65
CA GLN A 5 -9.69 15.67 -12.19
C GLN A 5 -9.45 14.60 -11.11
N LEU A 6 -8.50 14.82 -10.18
CA LEU A 6 -8.27 13.95 -9.03
C LEU A 6 -9.45 13.96 -8.05
N ALA A 7 -10.02 15.14 -7.76
CA ALA A 7 -11.19 15.26 -6.88
C ALA A 7 -12.42 14.56 -7.49
N GLY A 8 -12.61 14.62 -8.81
CA GLY A 8 -13.69 13.93 -9.51
C GLY A 8 -13.54 12.40 -9.48
N GLY A 9 -12.33 11.87 -9.73
CA GLY A 9 -12.06 10.44 -9.67
C GLY A 9 -12.26 9.88 -8.25
N VAL A 10 -11.77 10.60 -7.25
CA VAL A 10 -11.93 10.22 -5.85
C VAL A 10 -13.40 10.24 -5.40
N ALA A 11 -14.16 11.29 -5.77
CA ALA A 11 -15.59 11.37 -5.46
C ALA A 11 -16.38 10.23 -6.12
N HIS A 12 -16.02 9.86 -7.35
CA HIS A 12 -16.61 8.72 -8.04
C HIS A 12 -16.34 7.41 -7.30
N ASP A 13 -15.08 7.14 -6.93
CA ASP A 13 -14.70 5.91 -6.23
C ASP A 13 -15.31 5.83 -4.83
N PHE A 14 -15.40 6.97 -4.12
CA PHE A 14 -16.07 7.05 -2.83
C PHE A 14 -17.58 6.77 -2.95
N ASN A 15 -18.25 7.32 -3.96
CA ASN A 15 -19.66 7.05 -4.22
C ASN A 15 -19.90 5.58 -4.56
N ASN A 16 -19.01 4.93 -5.32
CA ASN A 16 -19.12 3.50 -5.64
C ASN A 16 -19.02 2.63 -4.37
N LEU A 17 -18.14 3.01 -3.42
CA LEU A 17 -18.02 2.32 -2.13
C LEU A 17 -19.25 2.51 -1.25
N LEU A 18 -19.78 3.75 -1.18
CA LEU A 18 -21.04 4.03 -0.47
C LEU A 18 -22.20 3.25 -1.05
N THR A 19 -22.34 3.18 -2.37
CA THR A 19 -23.39 2.41 -3.04
C THR A 19 -23.30 0.92 -2.71
N ALA A 20 -22.08 0.35 -2.67
CA ALA A 20 -21.88 -1.05 -2.29
C ALA A 20 -22.20 -1.31 -0.81
N ILE A 21 -21.84 -0.39 0.09
CA ILE A 21 -22.15 -0.50 1.52
C ILE A 21 -23.66 -0.40 1.77
N LEU A 22 -24.31 0.62 1.20
CA LEU A 22 -25.75 0.85 1.39
C LEU A 22 -26.58 -0.28 0.77
N GLY A 23 -26.25 -0.71 -0.46
CA GLY A 23 -26.95 -1.83 -1.10
C GLY A 23 -26.79 -3.16 -0.35
N ALA A 24 -25.61 -3.41 0.25
CA ALA A 24 -25.42 -4.59 1.07
C ALA A 24 -26.11 -4.48 2.45
N ALA A 25 -26.24 -3.28 3.00
CA ALA A 25 -26.97 -3.04 4.24
C ALA A 25 -28.49 -3.20 4.02
N ASP A 26 -29.04 -2.65 2.94
CA ASP A 26 -30.46 -2.81 2.58
C ASP A 26 -30.82 -4.28 2.35
N ALA A 27 -29.95 -5.03 1.63
CA ALA A 27 -30.15 -6.46 1.42
C ALA A 27 -30.05 -7.27 2.73
N LEU A 28 -29.17 -6.84 3.65
CA LEU A 28 -29.06 -7.46 4.97
C LEU A 28 -30.32 -7.25 5.83
N ASP A 29 -30.91 -6.04 5.77
CA ASP A 29 -32.17 -5.74 6.46
C ASP A 29 -33.33 -6.58 5.92
N GLU A 30 -33.43 -6.81 4.60
CA GLU A 30 -34.42 -7.68 3.98
C GLU A 30 -34.22 -9.15 4.39
N GLU A 31 -32.97 -9.63 4.45
CA GLU A 31 -32.65 -11.00 4.83
C GLU A 31 -32.83 -11.28 6.31
N LEU A 32 -32.50 -10.34 7.19
CA LEU A 32 -32.77 -10.46 8.63
C LEU A 32 -34.28 -10.56 8.93
N ALA A 33 -35.10 -9.95 8.08
CA ALA A 33 -36.55 -10.11 8.14
C ALA A 33 -37.01 -11.50 7.69
N ALA A 34 -36.22 -12.23 6.89
CA ALA A 34 -36.52 -13.57 6.34
C ALA A 34 -35.90 -14.71 7.15
N GLY A 35 -34.86 -14.47 7.98
CA GLY A 35 -34.21 -15.48 8.83
C GLY A 35 -32.68 -15.31 8.92
N PRO A 36 -32.04 -15.79 10.00
CA PRO A 36 -30.65 -15.42 10.34
C PRO A 36 -29.55 -16.13 9.53
N ASP A 37 -29.85 -17.09 8.66
CA ASP A 37 -28.83 -17.95 8.03
C ASP A 37 -28.20 -17.36 6.73
N THR A 38 -28.69 -16.24 6.22
CA THR A 38 -28.31 -15.68 4.91
C THR A 38 -27.44 -14.41 4.99
N ALA A 39 -27.23 -13.86 6.18
CA ALA A 39 -26.57 -12.57 6.41
C ALA A 39 -25.05 -12.54 6.09
N GLY A 40 -24.38 -13.68 6.03
CA GLY A 40 -22.93 -13.79 5.88
C GLY A 40 -22.32 -13.08 4.65
N PRO A 41 -22.87 -13.28 3.44
CA PRO A 41 -22.34 -12.65 2.22
C PRO A 41 -22.42 -11.12 2.24
N HIS A 42 -23.52 -10.55 2.73
CA HIS A 42 -23.72 -9.10 2.77
C HIS A 42 -22.84 -8.42 3.82
N VAL A 43 -22.65 -9.04 4.98
CA VAL A 43 -21.66 -8.59 5.99
C VAL A 43 -20.25 -8.59 5.40
N ALA A 44 -19.89 -9.61 4.62
CA ALA A 44 -18.60 -9.67 3.93
C ALA A 44 -18.43 -8.53 2.90
N MET A 45 -19.48 -8.21 2.14
CA MET A 45 -19.49 -7.08 1.19
C MET A 45 -19.32 -5.73 1.90
N ILE A 46 -20.03 -5.48 2.99
CA ILE A 46 -19.90 -4.25 3.79
C ILE A 46 -18.48 -4.11 4.31
N ARG A 47 -17.91 -5.18 4.87
CA ARG A 47 -16.53 -5.19 5.36
C ARG A 47 -15.54 -4.88 4.25
N GLN A 48 -15.65 -5.53 3.09
CA GLN A 48 -14.77 -5.31 1.95
C GLN A 48 -14.86 -3.87 1.42
N ALA A 49 -16.06 -3.31 1.34
CA ALA A 49 -16.26 -1.92 0.93
C ALA A 49 -15.68 -0.95 1.96
N GLY A 50 -15.80 -1.23 3.26
CA GLY A 50 -15.18 -0.47 4.35
C GLY A 50 -13.64 -0.49 4.27
N GLU A 51 -13.04 -1.63 4.02
CA GLU A 51 -11.60 -1.78 3.83
C GLU A 51 -11.09 -0.98 2.63
N ARG A 52 -11.82 -1.00 1.51
CA ARG A 52 -11.52 -0.18 0.32
C ARG A 52 -11.64 1.31 0.59
N ALA A 53 -12.68 1.73 1.34
CA ALA A 53 -12.86 3.12 1.73
C ALA A 53 -11.73 3.62 2.63
N ALA A 54 -11.28 2.81 3.58
CA ALA A 54 -10.13 3.11 4.43
C ALA A 54 -8.84 3.26 3.59
N ALA A 55 -8.60 2.37 2.63
CA ALA A 55 -7.45 2.45 1.73
C ALA A 55 -7.51 3.72 0.85
N LEU A 56 -8.68 4.10 0.34
CA LEU A 56 -8.89 5.33 -0.43
C LEU A 56 -8.63 6.58 0.43
N THR A 57 -9.14 6.58 1.67
CA THR A 57 -8.90 7.67 2.63
C THR A 57 -7.42 7.81 2.95
N HIS A 58 -6.70 6.70 3.13
CA HIS A 58 -5.24 6.70 3.32
C HIS A 58 -4.51 7.31 2.13
N ARG A 59 -4.89 6.93 0.89
CA ARG A 59 -4.31 7.51 -0.35
C ARG A 59 -4.57 9.01 -0.45
N LEU A 60 -5.78 9.46 -0.09
CA LEU A 60 -6.13 10.88 -0.07
C LEU A 60 -5.34 11.65 0.98
N LEU A 61 -5.20 11.12 2.17
CA LEU A 61 -4.42 11.74 3.23
C LEU A 61 -2.93 11.78 2.88
N ALA A 62 -2.38 10.77 2.24
CA ALA A 62 -1.01 10.78 1.72
C ALA A 62 -0.81 11.86 0.64
N PHE A 63 -1.83 12.07 -0.22
CA PHE A 63 -1.78 13.14 -1.22
C PHE A 63 -2.02 14.54 -0.63
N ALA A 64 -2.92 14.67 0.34
CA ALA A 64 -3.27 15.94 1.00
C ALA A 64 -2.23 16.39 2.03
N ARG A 65 -1.52 15.46 2.64
CA ARG A 65 -0.43 15.75 3.58
C ARG A 65 0.83 16.10 2.81
N LYS A 66 0.97 17.38 2.47
CA LYS A 66 2.30 18.01 2.32
C LYS A 66 2.95 18.12 3.72
N GLN A 67 3.10 17.01 4.45
CA GLN A 67 4.03 17.04 5.57
C GLN A 67 5.44 17.24 4.99
N PRO A 68 6.21 18.23 5.47
CA PRO A 68 7.61 18.30 5.08
C PRO A 68 8.26 16.96 5.45
N LEU A 69 8.97 16.37 4.47
CA LEU A 69 9.75 15.16 4.71
C LEU A 69 10.72 15.43 5.87
N ASP A 70 10.90 14.44 6.73
CA ASP A 70 11.92 14.40 7.78
C ASP A 70 13.02 13.38 7.40
N PRO A 71 13.89 13.72 6.42
CA PRO A 71 14.93 12.80 5.97
C PRO A 71 16.00 12.65 7.04
N ARG A 72 16.27 11.41 7.43
CA ARG A 72 17.33 11.08 8.39
C ARG A 72 18.16 9.90 7.91
N GLN A 73 19.40 9.81 8.40
CA GLN A 73 20.25 8.68 8.10
C GLN A 73 19.64 7.39 8.67
N THR A 74 19.16 6.53 7.78
CA THR A 74 18.39 5.34 8.13
C THR A 74 19.11 4.08 7.69
N GLN A 75 19.18 3.09 8.57
CA GLN A 75 19.60 1.73 8.28
C GLN A 75 18.42 0.95 7.69
N ILE A 76 18.39 0.80 6.37
CA ILE A 76 17.24 0.23 5.66
C ILE A 76 16.96 -1.22 6.06
N ASN A 77 18.00 -2.03 6.28
CA ASN A 77 17.81 -3.43 6.72
C ASN A 77 17.19 -3.55 8.12
N GLU A 78 17.51 -2.64 9.04
CA GLU A 78 16.89 -2.58 10.37
C GLU A 78 15.42 -2.14 10.25
N LEU A 79 15.16 -1.08 9.48
CA LEU A 79 13.80 -0.60 9.20
C LEU A 79 12.92 -1.72 8.63
N LEU A 80 13.44 -2.49 7.67
CA LEU A 80 12.72 -3.61 7.07
C LEU A 80 12.49 -4.75 8.06
N ALA A 81 13.46 -5.03 8.95
CA ALA A 81 13.30 -6.04 9.99
C ALA A 81 12.17 -5.72 10.97
N ASP A 82 12.10 -4.46 11.41
CA ASP A 82 11.04 -3.97 12.29
C ASP A 82 9.66 -3.93 11.60
N PHE A 83 9.66 -3.72 10.28
CA PHE A 83 8.46 -3.60 9.47
C PHE A 83 7.92 -4.93 8.94
N GLU A 84 8.75 -5.98 8.87
CA GLU A 84 8.41 -7.30 8.34
C GLU A 84 7.14 -7.92 8.99
N PRO A 85 6.94 -7.88 10.33
CA PRO A 85 5.74 -8.45 10.94
C PRO A 85 4.44 -7.79 10.46
N LEU A 86 4.48 -6.47 10.24
CA LEU A 86 3.32 -5.74 9.73
C LEU A 86 3.04 -6.13 8.27
N LEU A 87 4.06 -6.23 7.43
CA LEU A 87 3.91 -6.67 6.04
C LEU A 87 3.30 -8.07 5.95
N ARG A 88 3.83 -9.04 6.70
CA ARG A 88 3.29 -10.40 6.72
C ARG A 88 1.83 -10.46 7.14
N ARG A 89 1.47 -9.72 8.18
CA ARG A 89 0.07 -9.62 8.63
C ARG A 89 -0.85 -8.99 7.58
N THR A 90 -0.38 -7.95 6.89
CA THR A 90 -1.20 -7.19 5.91
C THR A 90 -1.40 -7.97 4.61
N LEU A 91 -0.39 -8.72 4.16
CA LEU A 91 -0.45 -9.47 2.91
C LEU A 91 -1.17 -10.82 3.07
N GLY A 92 -1.20 -11.37 4.29
CA GLY A 92 -1.83 -12.67 4.57
C GLY A 92 -0.96 -13.86 4.19
N GLU A 93 -1.40 -15.06 4.60
CA GLU A 93 -0.62 -16.30 4.49
C GLU A 93 -0.45 -16.82 3.05
N HIS A 94 -1.27 -16.36 2.13
CA HIS A 94 -1.20 -16.78 0.73
C HIS A 94 -0.11 -16.07 -0.08
N ILE A 95 0.53 -15.05 0.49
CA ILE A 95 1.70 -14.38 -0.11
C ILE A 95 2.96 -14.76 0.66
N ASP A 96 3.86 -15.48 -0.01
CA ASP A 96 5.19 -15.80 0.52
C ASP A 96 6.10 -14.58 0.38
N ILE A 97 6.54 -14.00 1.50
CA ILE A 97 7.42 -12.82 1.49
C ILE A 97 8.85 -13.25 1.77
N GLU A 98 9.73 -12.97 0.81
CA GLU A 98 11.16 -13.20 0.89
C GLU A 98 11.93 -11.89 1.02
N PHE A 99 12.81 -11.78 2.00
CA PHE A 99 13.71 -10.65 2.20
C PHE A 99 15.15 -11.03 1.86
N VAL A 100 15.69 -10.41 0.80
CA VAL A 100 17.10 -10.56 0.40
C VAL A 100 17.85 -9.31 0.86
N ARG A 101 18.51 -9.42 2.02
CA ARG A 101 19.18 -8.29 2.65
C ARG A 101 20.64 -8.24 2.24
N GLY A 102 21.05 -7.22 1.49
CA GLY A 102 22.43 -6.97 1.13
C GLY A 102 23.30 -6.75 2.38
N SER A 103 24.47 -7.39 2.41
CA SER A 103 25.45 -7.18 3.47
C SER A 103 26.20 -5.86 3.28
N GLY A 104 26.55 -5.18 4.38
CA GLY A 104 27.29 -3.93 4.32
C GLY A 104 26.50 -2.80 3.63
N LEU A 105 25.18 -2.82 3.78
CA LEU A 105 24.30 -1.79 3.20
C LEU A 105 24.65 -0.42 3.78
N TRP A 106 24.76 0.57 2.92
CA TRP A 106 24.98 1.97 3.34
C TRP A 106 23.74 2.54 4.02
N LYS A 107 23.92 3.61 4.79
CA LYS A 107 22.79 4.38 5.31
C LYS A 107 22.21 5.24 4.20
N ALA A 108 20.90 5.24 4.07
CA ALA A 108 20.19 6.13 3.16
C ALA A 108 19.67 7.35 3.92
N LEU A 109 19.67 8.51 3.25
CA LEU A 109 19.02 9.72 3.75
C LEU A 109 17.57 9.73 3.28
N VAL A 110 16.66 9.22 4.10
CA VAL A 110 15.24 9.06 3.76
C VAL A 110 14.37 9.36 4.98
N ASP A 111 13.12 9.72 4.73
CA ASP A 111 12.09 9.68 5.76
C ASP A 111 11.64 8.22 5.95
N PRO A 112 11.88 7.61 7.13
CA PRO A 112 11.57 6.20 7.36
C PRO A 112 10.08 5.89 7.23
N ASN A 113 9.20 6.81 7.65
CA ASN A 113 7.76 6.60 7.60
C ASN A 113 7.27 6.60 6.15
N GLU A 114 7.77 7.53 5.34
CA GLU A 114 7.42 7.59 3.91
C GLU A 114 7.98 6.40 3.14
N LEU A 115 9.17 5.91 3.50
CA LEU A 115 9.71 4.69 2.92
C LEU A 115 8.85 3.46 3.27
N GLN A 116 8.45 3.31 4.55
CA GLN A 116 7.55 2.24 4.98
C GLN A 116 6.20 2.32 4.25
N ASN A 117 5.63 3.52 4.12
CA ASN A 117 4.39 3.75 3.38
C ASN A 117 4.52 3.34 1.90
N ALA A 118 5.62 3.70 1.25
CA ALA A 118 5.90 3.32 -0.14
C ALA A 118 6.00 1.80 -0.30
N ILE A 119 6.76 1.14 0.57
CA ILE A 119 6.91 -0.32 0.56
C ILE A 119 5.56 -1.01 0.79
N LEU A 120 4.77 -0.55 1.77
CA LEU A 120 3.45 -1.11 2.05
C LEU A 120 2.52 -1.00 0.85
N ASN A 121 2.47 0.16 0.21
CA ASN A 121 1.65 0.39 -0.99
C ASN A 121 2.06 -0.53 -2.14
N LEU A 122 3.36 -0.70 -2.38
CA LEU A 122 3.86 -1.61 -3.41
C LEU A 122 3.54 -3.07 -3.09
N ALA A 123 3.67 -3.47 -1.82
CA ALA A 123 3.37 -4.81 -1.35
C ALA A 123 1.88 -5.15 -1.47
N ILE A 124 0.98 -4.21 -1.14
CA ILE A 124 -0.46 -4.37 -1.33
C ILE A 124 -0.80 -4.49 -2.82
N ASN A 125 -0.20 -3.66 -3.68
CA ASN A 125 -0.41 -3.75 -5.13
C ASN A 125 0.08 -5.10 -5.69
N ALA A 126 1.21 -5.61 -5.20
CA ALA A 126 1.72 -6.93 -5.58
C ALA A 126 0.75 -8.05 -5.15
N ARG A 127 0.23 -8.01 -3.93
CA ARG A 127 -0.79 -8.96 -3.44
C ARG A 127 -2.03 -8.92 -4.33
N ASP A 128 -2.54 -7.74 -4.62
CA ASP A 128 -3.77 -7.57 -5.41
C ASP A 128 -3.58 -8.06 -6.86
N ALA A 129 -2.34 -8.05 -7.37
CA ALA A 129 -1.98 -8.64 -8.66
C ALA A 129 -1.81 -10.18 -8.62
N MET A 130 -1.82 -10.79 -7.43
CA MET A 130 -1.65 -12.22 -7.21
C MET A 130 -2.85 -12.85 -6.48
N PRO A 131 -4.06 -12.86 -7.08
CA PRO A 131 -5.28 -13.31 -6.39
C PRO A 131 -5.26 -14.79 -5.99
N GLY A 132 -4.44 -15.60 -6.66
CA GLY A 132 -4.22 -17.02 -6.33
C GLY A 132 -3.08 -17.28 -5.36
N GLY A 133 -2.51 -16.22 -4.76
CA GLY A 133 -1.28 -16.29 -3.98
C GLY A 133 -0.03 -16.19 -4.85
N GLY A 134 1.14 -16.05 -4.21
CA GLY A 134 2.40 -15.90 -4.92
C GLY A 134 3.55 -15.55 -4.01
N ARG A 135 4.67 -15.17 -4.62
CA ARG A 135 5.88 -14.75 -3.90
C ARG A 135 6.18 -13.28 -4.17
N LEU A 136 6.45 -12.53 -3.11
CA LEU A 136 6.95 -11.17 -3.13
C LEU A 136 8.37 -11.16 -2.57
N THR A 137 9.35 -10.79 -3.41
CA THR A 137 10.74 -10.62 -2.96
C THR A 137 11.04 -9.13 -2.76
N ILE A 138 11.56 -8.79 -1.58
CA ILE A 138 12.05 -7.45 -1.24
C ILE A 138 13.56 -7.54 -1.08
N GLU A 139 14.29 -6.89 -1.97
CA GLU A 139 15.75 -6.93 -2.00
C GLU A 139 16.35 -5.56 -1.69
N THR A 140 17.48 -5.55 -0.96
CA THR A 140 18.28 -4.35 -0.70
C THR A 140 19.69 -4.54 -1.19
N ALA A 141 20.24 -3.54 -1.86
CA ALA A 141 21.61 -3.54 -2.36
C ALA A 141 22.20 -2.13 -2.40
N ASN A 142 23.52 -2.04 -2.33
CA ASN A 142 24.24 -0.81 -2.64
C ASN A 142 24.42 -0.69 -4.15
N MET A 143 24.20 0.49 -4.69
CA MET A 143 24.38 0.79 -6.11
C MET A 143 25.21 2.06 -6.31
N SER A 144 26.23 1.97 -7.17
CA SER A 144 26.97 3.12 -7.64
C SER A 144 26.46 3.52 -9.01
N VAL A 145 25.90 4.72 -9.13
CA VAL A 145 25.34 5.27 -10.36
C VAL A 145 26.40 6.13 -11.06
N ALA A 146 26.88 5.65 -12.21
CA ALA A 146 27.79 6.39 -13.08
C ALA A 146 27.07 7.50 -13.87
N ARG A 147 27.81 8.46 -14.41
CA ARG A 147 27.25 9.61 -15.14
C ARG A 147 26.37 9.21 -16.33
N ASP A 148 26.81 8.25 -17.13
CA ASP A 148 26.08 7.81 -18.32
C ASP A 148 24.70 7.22 -17.98
N TYR A 149 24.65 6.44 -16.89
CA TYR A 149 23.40 5.89 -16.38
C TYR A 149 22.49 6.98 -15.79
N ALA A 150 23.10 7.93 -15.06
CA ALA A 150 22.41 9.03 -14.44
C ALA A 150 21.71 9.94 -15.45
N GLU A 151 22.37 10.26 -16.56
CA GLU A 151 21.83 11.08 -17.66
C GLU A 151 20.61 10.40 -18.33
N ILE A 152 20.69 9.09 -18.58
CA ILE A 152 19.60 8.33 -19.19
C ILE A 152 18.34 8.30 -18.31
N HIS A 153 18.53 8.20 -16.99
CA HIS A 153 17.44 8.02 -16.02
C HIS A 153 17.01 9.30 -15.30
N GLY A 154 17.65 10.46 -15.61
CA GLY A 154 17.32 11.76 -15.01
C GLY A 154 17.60 11.84 -13.49
N ILE A 155 18.61 11.08 -13.00
CA ILE A 155 19.05 11.06 -11.60
C ILE A 155 20.47 11.62 -11.48
N GLN A 156 20.91 11.92 -10.27
CA GLN A 156 22.29 12.38 -10.05
C GLN A 156 23.26 11.19 -9.97
N PRO A 157 24.50 11.30 -10.48
CA PRO A 157 25.54 10.32 -10.22
C PRO A 157 25.86 10.26 -8.73
N GLY A 158 26.08 9.04 -8.19
CA GLY A 158 26.37 8.91 -6.78
C GLY A 158 26.20 7.48 -6.25
N GLN A 159 26.20 7.38 -4.92
CA GLN A 159 25.98 6.15 -4.20
C GLN A 159 24.54 6.08 -3.69
N TYR A 160 23.87 4.97 -3.95
CA TYR A 160 22.47 4.74 -3.64
C TYR A 160 22.30 3.41 -2.91
N VAL A 161 21.22 3.36 -2.14
CA VAL A 161 20.67 2.12 -1.61
C VAL A 161 19.35 1.88 -2.32
#